data_f9c2af7dfcaa3665993b8aa73cb51329
#
_entry.id   f9c2af7dfcaa3665993b8aa73cb51329
#
_cell.length_a   1.000
_cell.length_b   1.000
_cell.length_c   1.000
_cell.angle_alpha   90.00
_cell.angle_beta   90.00
_cell.angle_gamma   90.00
#
_symmetry.space_group_name_H-M   'P 1'
#
loop_
_entity.id
_entity.type
_entity.pdbx_description
1 polymer ?
#
loop_
_entity_poly.entity_id
_entity_poly.type
_entity_poly.pdbx_seq_one_letter_code
_entity_poly.pdbx_strand_id
1 'polypeptide(L)'
;VYGSEEYAVHLWKVTAELSDSIFFTDPLYITEADREGNFEFKYLAAGDYVLLGVDRSSSGNKLIPERMPYGVSSKKVFRLEEKSQIDDIPLRIRKQIPPVKLTHGEWVGQKWGWIYFNQEIDSLNVDNIMLTDESKKQFYPSIFRDMQDKTRALLIVEDTLSKGKA
;
A
#
# COMPACT_ATOMS: atom_id res chain seq x y z
N VAL A 1 15.56 5.60 -12.66
CA VAL A 1 14.16 5.77 -12.26
C VAL A 1 13.32 5.51 -13.48
N TYR A 2 12.46 4.55 -13.45
CA TYR A 2 11.50 4.35 -14.53
C TYR A 2 10.42 5.41 -14.30
N GLY A 3 10.44 6.45 -15.12
CA GLY A 3 9.39 7.44 -15.18
C GLY A 3 8.09 6.81 -15.66
N SER A 4 7.00 7.18 -15.09
CA SER A 4 5.70 6.84 -15.63
C SER A 4 4.76 8.04 -15.44
N GLU A 5 3.90 8.25 -16.42
CA GLU A 5 2.78 9.20 -16.33
C GLU A 5 1.79 8.88 -15.17
N GLU A 6 2.12 7.86 -14.36
CA GLU A 6 1.26 7.34 -13.30
C GLU A 6 1.40 8.09 -11.98
N TYR A 7 2.27 9.11 -11.90
CA TYR A 7 2.56 9.78 -10.64
C TYR A 7 2.25 11.26 -10.66
N ALA A 8 1.83 11.76 -9.50
CA ALA A 8 1.69 13.17 -9.19
C ALA A 8 2.62 13.54 -8.02
N VAL A 9 3.03 14.79 -7.97
CA VAL A 9 3.85 15.33 -6.88
C VAL A 9 3.06 16.42 -6.17
N HIS A 10 2.88 16.24 -4.88
CA HIS A 10 2.26 17.18 -3.98
C HIS A 10 3.32 18.03 -3.29
N LEU A 11 3.04 19.30 -3.09
CA LEU A 11 3.93 20.26 -2.44
C LEU A 11 3.20 21.03 -1.36
N TRP A 12 3.81 21.09 -0.17
CA TRP A 12 3.36 21.91 0.95
C TRP A 12 4.40 22.95 1.31
N LYS A 13 3.95 24.13 1.73
CA LYS A 13 4.81 25.15 2.31
C LYS A 13 4.87 24.94 3.82
N VAL A 14 6.10 24.88 4.36
CA VAL A 14 6.34 24.72 5.79
C VAL A 14 6.26 26.10 6.42
N THR A 15 5.27 26.32 7.30
CA THR A 15 5.01 27.61 7.97
C THR A 15 5.33 27.58 9.46
N ALA A 16 5.55 26.40 10.02
CA ALA A 16 5.84 26.17 11.42
C ALA A 16 6.89 25.06 11.56
N GLU A 17 7.09 24.51 12.74
CA GLU A 17 7.92 23.34 12.94
C GLU A 17 7.39 22.18 12.09
N LEU A 18 8.29 21.53 11.35
CA LEU A 18 7.93 20.45 10.44
C LEU A 18 7.43 19.24 11.24
N SER A 19 6.19 18.87 11.00
CA SER A 19 5.57 17.64 11.49
C SER A 19 5.05 16.82 10.32
N ASP A 20 5.12 15.50 10.42
CA ASP A 20 4.58 14.59 9.40
C ASP A 20 3.06 14.77 9.21
N SER A 21 2.38 15.42 10.15
CA SER A 21 0.96 15.78 10.04
C SER A 21 0.64 16.68 8.84
N ILE A 22 1.63 17.37 8.27
CA ILE A 22 1.46 18.22 7.08
C ILE A 22 0.93 17.42 5.89
N PHE A 23 1.33 16.16 5.74
CA PHE A 23 0.91 15.29 4.63
C PHE A 23 -0.57 14.83 4.73
N PHE A 24 -1.18 15.00 5.89
CA PHE A 24 -2.61 14.74 6.11
C PHE A 24 -3.49 15.98 5.88
N THR A 25 -2.90 17.07 5.42
CA THR A 25 -3.61 18.28 4.96
C THR A 25 -3.67 18.33 3.45
N ASP A 26 -4.48 19.21 2.89
CA ASP A 26 -4.53 19.40 1.45
C ASP A 26 -3.20 19.99 0.94
N PRO A 27 -2.64 19.48 -0.17
CA PRO A 27 -1.42 20.03 -0.74
C PRO A 27 -1.64 21.46 -1.25
N LEU A 28 -0.63 22.31 -1.11
CA LEU A 28 -0.71 23.70 -1.61
C LEU A 28 -0.57 23.75 -3.13
N TYR A 29 0.28 22.90 -3.70
CA TYR A 29 0.49 22.79 -5.13
C TYR A 29 0.56 21.32 -5.52
N ILE A 30 0.15 21.04 -6.76
CA ILE A 30 0.20 19.70 -7.35
C ILE A 30 0.73 19.83 -8.76
N THR A 31 1.59 18.92 -9.16
CA THR A 31 2.02 18.72 -10.53
C THR A 31 2.01 17.24 -10.88
N GLU A 32 1.89 16.93 -12.17
CA GLU A 32 1.97 15.56 -12.67
C GLU A 32 3.35 15.31 -13.25
N ALA A 33 3.83 14.08 -13.13
CA ALA A 33 5.05 13.67 -13.81
C ALA A 33 4.78 13.40 -15.29
N ASP A 34 5.76 13.71 -16.14
CA ASP A 34 5.74 13.35 -17.55
C ASP A 34 6.10 11.86 -17.77
N ARG A 35 6.18 11.41 -19.02
CA ARG A 35 6.52 10.02 -19.39
C ARG A 35 7.89 9.58 -18.91
N GLU A 36 8.82 10.49 -18.83
CA GLU A 36 10.17 10.29 -18.33
C GLU A 36 10.24 10.33 -16.81
N GLY A 37 9.14 10.74 -16.12
CA GLY A 37 9.05 10.89 -14.68
C GLY A 37 9.57 12.22 -14.17
N ASN A 38 9.75 13.21 -15.03
CA ASN A 38 10.13 14.55 -14.63
C ASN A 38 8.90 15.32 -14.16
N PHE A 39 9.09 16.20 -13.20
CA PHE A 39 8.07 17.10 -12.69
C PHE A 39 8.64 18.49 -12.46
N GLU A 40 7.80 19.50 -12.52
CA GLU A 40 8.21 20.89 -12.33
C GLU A 40 7.12 21.67 -11.58
N PHE A 41 7.54 22.52 -10.66
CA PHE A 41 6.72 23.56 -10.06
C PHE A 41 7.27 24.94 -10.47
N LYS A 42 6.41 25.77 -11.06
CA LYS A 42 6.77 27.14 -11.50
C LYS A 42 6.18 28.17 -10.57
N TYR A 43 6.86 29.32 -10.49
CA TYR A 43 6.35 30.53 -9.81
C TYR A 43 6.09 30.35 -8.32
N LEU A 44 6.87 29.51 -7.65
CA LEU A 44 6.80 29.37 -6.20
C LEU A 44 7.39 30.59 -5.50
N ALA A 45 6.75 31.05 -4.44
CA ALA A 45 7.32 32.07 -3.55
C ALA A 45 8.50 31.50 -2.76
N ALA A 46 9.43 32.36 -2.34
CA ALA A 46 10.50 31.93 -1.43
C ALA A 46 9.91 31.31 -0.16
N GLY A 47 10.57 30.30 0.35
CA GLY A 47 10.13 29.57 1.54
C GLY A 47 10.66 28.16 1.64
N ASP A 48 10.28 27.51 2.71
CA ASP A 48 10.61 26.09 2.96
C ASP A 48 9.46 25.22 2.49
N TYR A 49 9.79 24.13 1.79
CA TYR A 49 8.81 23.25 1.14
C TYR A 49 9.12 21.78 1.44
N VAL A 50 8.09 20.96 1.48
CA VAL A 50 8.16 19.50 1.49
C VAL A 50 7.40 18.91 0.33
N LEU A 51 7.90 17.79 -0.21
CA LEU A 51 7.35 17.12 -1.37
C LEU A 51 6.96 15.67 -1.03
N LEU A 52 5.87 15.23 -1.66
CA LEU A 52 5.42 13.86 -1.61
C LEU A 52 5.02 13.42 -3.02
N GLY A 53 5.60 12.33 -3.50
CA GLY A 53 5.12 11.67 -4.70
C GLY A 53 3.99 10.71 -4.36
N VAL A 54 2.92 10.70 -5.14
CA VAL A 54 1.78 9.81 -4.99
C VAL A 54 1.40 9.20 -6.33
N ASP A 55 0.63 8.12 -6.29
CA ASP A 55 -0.02 7.60 -7.49
C ASP A 55 -0.98 8.66 -8.07
N ARG A 56 -1.06 8.77 -9.41
CA ARG A 56 -1.89 9.76 -10.09
C ARG A 56 -3.37 9.65 -9.74
N SER A 57 -3.87 8.43 -9.51
CA SER A 57 -5.25 8.21 -9.06
C SER A 57 -5.56 8.82 -7.70
N SER A 58 -4.51 9.12 -6.93
CA SER A 58 -4.57 9.73 -5.60
C SER A 58 -4.23 11.22 -5.62
N SER A 59 -4.05 11.83 -6.81
CA SER A 59 -3.71 13.24 -6.95
C SER A 59 -4.77 14.12 -6.29
N GLY A 60 -4.32 15.11 -5.53
CA GLY A 60 -5.19 16.04 -4.78
C GLY A 60 -5.78 15.51 -3.48
N ASN A 61 -5.60 14.23 -3.17
CA ASN A 61 -6.09 13.67 -1.93
C ASN A 61 -5.05 13.82 -0.81
N LYS A 62 -5.54 13.90 0.42
CA LYS A 62 -4.71 13.80 1.63
C LYS A 62 -4.06 12.42 1.69
N LEU A 63 -2.86 12.34 2.20
CA LEU A 63 -2.15 11.07 2.32
C LEU A 63 -2.93 10.11 3.25
N ILE A 64 -3.16 8.90 2.74
CA ILE A 64 -3.66 7.75 3.52
C ILE A 64 -2.62 6.63 3.34
N PRO A 65 -1.61 6.55 4.23
CA PRO A 65 -0.45 5.68 4.06
C PRO A 65 -0.79 4.20 3.84
N GLU A 66 -1.90 3.73 4.43
CA GLU A 66 -2.33 2.34 4.34
C GLU A 66 -2.97 1.97 2.99
N ARG A 67 -3.32 2.97 2.17
CA ARG A 67 -4.09 2.78 0.93
C ARG A 67 -3.44 3.37 -0.31
N MET A 68 -2.52 4.31 -0.12
CA MET A 68 -1.95 5.09 -1.21
C MET A 68 -0.45 4.80 -1.34
N PRO A 69 0.03 4.34 -2.51
CA PRO A 69 1.45 4.33 -2.79
C PRO A 69 2.00 5.75 -2.69
N TYR A 70 3.06 5.94 -1.93
CA TYR A 70 3.70 7.24 -1.80
C TYR A 70 5.22 7.13 -1.74
N GLY A 71 5.87 8.23 -2.02
CA GLY A 71 7.31 8.36 -1.94
C GLY A 71 7.72 9.72 -1.44
N VAL A 72 8.72 9.71 -0.58
CA VAL A 72 9.33 10.93 -0.05
C VAL A 72 10.70 11.16 -0.67
N SER A 73 11.13 12.41 -0.70
CA SER A 73 12.50 12.75 -1.05
C SER A 73 13.45 12.37 0.09
N SER A 74 14.71 12.10 -0.25
CA SER A 74 15.78 11.91 0.72
C SER A 74 16.05 13.18 1.56
N LYS A 75 15.76 14.35 1.01
CA LYS A 75 15.83 15.63 1.70
C LYS A 75 14.44 15.99 2.22
N LYS A 76 14.34 16.19 3.54
CA LYS A 76 13.06 16.46 4.20
C LYS A 76 12.44 17.82 3.80
N VAL A 77 13.26 18.87 3.76
CA VAL A 77 12.83 20.24 3.48
C VAL A 77 13.70 20.85 2.40
N PHE A 78 13.07 21.51 1.45
CA PHE A 78 13.68 22.27 0.38
C PHE A 78 13.50 23.76 0.65
N ARG A 79 14.58 24.50 0.82
CA ARG A 79 14.55 25.94 0.96
C ARG A 79 14.70 26.59 -0.41
N LEU A 80 13.66 27.26 -0.85
CA LEU A 80 13.65 28.06 -2.07
C LEU A 80 13.89 29.53 -1.71
N GLU A 81 14.94 30.11 -2.26
CA GLU A 81 15.25 31.54 -2.12
C GLU A 81 14.63 32.33 -3.28
N GLU A 82 14.57 33.65 -3.15
CA GLU A 82 14.10 34.50 -4.23
C GLU A 82 14.97 34.34 -5.49
N LYS A 83 14.31 34.14 -6.64
CA LYS A 83 14.97 33.96 -7.94
C LYS A 83 15.94 32.76 -8.02
N SER A 84 15.83 31.82 -7.11
CA SER A 84 16.59 30.56 -7.15
C SER A 84 15.79 29.45 -7.83
N GLN A 85 16.49 28.41 -8.25
CA GLN A 85 15.94 27.17 -8.79
C GLN A 85 16.55 26.00 -8.02
N ILE A 86 15.78 24.95 -7.80
CA ILE A 86 16.26 23.72 -7.20
C ILE A 86 15.99 22.61 -8.21
N ASP A 87 17.05 21.98 -8.68
CA ASP A 87 17.00 20.89 -9.65
C ASP A 87 17.28 19.54 -8.98
N ASP A 88 17.07 18.47 -9.71
CA ASP A 88 17.46 17.09 -9.34
C ASP A 88 16.90 16.62 -8.00
N ILE A 89 15.60 16.80 -7.78
CA ILE A 89 14.93 16.27 -6.60
C ILE A 89 14.45 14.83 -6.89
N PRO A 90 15.16 13.79 -6.41
CA PRO A 90 14.71 12.42 -6.63
C PRO A 90 13.57 12.06 -5.69
N LEU A 91 12.45 11.61 -6.26
CA LEU A 91 11.36 10.98 -5.53
C LEU A 91 11.32 9.50 -5.86
N ARG A 92 11.24 8.66 -4.82
CA ARG A 92 11.10 7.21 -4.97
C ARG A 92 9.76 6.79 -4.39
N ILE A 93 8.81 6.54 -5.28
CA ILE A 93 7.51 6.03 -4.88
C ILE A 93 7.62 4.51 -4.78
N ARG A 94 7.34 3.97 -3.60
CA ARG A 94 7.26 2.53 -3.41
C ARG A 94 5.85 2.11 -3.76
N LYS A 95 5.70 1.17 -4.70
CA LYS A 95 4.45 0.40 -4.80
C LYS A 95 4.25 -0.28 -3.44
N GLN A 96 3.25 0.15 -2.71
CA GLN A 96 2.84 -0.61 -1.53
C GLN A 96 2.27 -1.92 -2.05
N ILE A 97 2.91 -3.02 -1.69
CA ILE A 97 2.30 -4.32 -1.86
C ILE A 97 1.23 -4.38 -0.77
N PRO A 98 -0.07 -4.42 -1.13
CA PRO A 98 -1.11 -4.49 -0.12
C PRO A 98 -0.84 -5.73 0.77
N PRO A 99 -1.19 -5.69 2.05
CA PRO A 99 -1.02 -6.85 2.91
C PRO A 99 -1.84 -8.02 2.35
N VAL A 100 -1.28 -9.21 2.44
CA VAL A 100 -2.02 -10.44 2.13
C VAL A 100 -3.23 -10.52 3.05
N LYS A 101 -4.41 -10.68 2.47
CA LYS A 101 -5.67 -10.82 3.20
C LYS A 101 -6.39 -12.07 2.73
N LEU A 102 -6.90 -12.83 3.69
CA LEU A 102 -7.87 -13.88 3.41
C LEU A 102 -9.15 -13.23 2.87
N THR A 103 -9.64 -13.68 1.72
CA THR A 103 -10.88 -13.17 1.11
C THR A 103 -12.08 -14.03 1.47
N HIS A 104 -11.96 -15.34 1.34
CA HIS A 104 -12.99 -16.30 1.70
C HIS A 104 -12.41 -17.71 1.84
N GLY A 105 -13.21 -18.63 2.35
CA GLY A 105 -12.94 -20.06 2.37
C GLY A 105 -14.08 -20.83 1.72
N GLU A 106 -13.76 -21.93 1.07
CA GLU A 106 -14.70 -22.84 0.44
C GLU A 106 -14.44 -24.27 0.92
N TRP A 107 -15.42 -24.87 1.58
CA TRP A 107 -15.36 -26.27 1.95
C TRP A 107 -15.85 -27.15 0.80
N VAL A 108 -14.97 -28.05 0.34
CA VAL A 108 -15.27 -29.00 -0.75
C VAL A 108 -15.67 -30.36 -0.19
N GLY A 109 -15.10 -30.74 0.93
CA GLY A 109 -15.37 -32.00 1.61
C GLY A 109 -15.59 -31.84 3.12
N GLN A 110 -15.84 -32.93 3.81
CA GLN A 110 -16.08 -32.89 5.25
C GLN A 110 -14.82 -32.49 6.07
N LYS A 111 -13.64 -32.68 5.49
CA LYS A 111 -12.37 -32.50 6.19
C LYS A 111 -11.40 -31.59 5.43
N TRP A 112 -11.80 -31.04 4.31
CA TRP A 112 -10.91 -30.21 3.53
C TRP A 112 -11.64 -29.16 2.71
N GLY A 113 -10.93 -28.10 2.40
CA GLY A 113 -11.42 -26.97 1.61
C GLY A 113 -10.29 -26.08 1.14
N TRP A 114 -10.67 -25.00 0.47
CA TRP A 114 -9.74 -23.98 0.00
C TRP A 114 -9.91 -22.68 0.76
N ILE A 115 -8.81 -22.00 0.99
CA ILE A 115 -8.80 -20.58 1.40
C ILE A 115 -8.17 -19.75 0.30
N TYR A 116 -8.77 -18.59 0.06
CA TYR A 116 -8.40 -17.69 -1.02
C TYR A 116 -7.88 -16.37 -0.46
N PHE A 117 -6.89 -15.81 -1.14
CA PHE A 117 -6.24 -14.57 -0.76
C PHE A 117 -6.39 -13.52 -1.86
N ASN A 118 -6.26 -12.24 -1.50
CA ASN A 118 -6.36 -11.12 -2.43
C ASN A 118 -5.17 -10.99 -3.40
N GLN A 119 -4.12 -11.76 -3.20
CA GLN A 119 -2.90 -11.77 -4.02
C GLN A 119 -2.11 -13.07 -3.83
N GLU A 120 -1.09 -13.28 -4.63
CA GLU A 120 -0.18 -14.43 -4.50
C GLU A 120 0.50 -14.47 -3.13
N ILE A 121 0.62 -15.68 -2.58
CA ILE A 121 1.26 -15.95 -1.31
C ILE A 121 2.62 -16.60 -1.57
N ASP A 122 3.70 -15.91 -1.21
CA ASP A 122 5.05 -16.47 -1.29
C ASP A 122 5.39 -17.36 -0.09
N SER A 123 4.87 -17.00 1.09
CA SER A 123 5.01 -17.78 2.32
C SER A 123 3.74 -17.71 3.16
N LEU A 124 3.34 -18.82 3.76
CA LEU A 124 2.28 -18.91 4.77
C LEU A 124 2.93 -19.33 6.09
N ASN A 125 2.77 -18.47 7.11
CA ASN A 125 3.04 -18.92 8.47
C ASN A 125 1.78 -19.65 8.96
N VAL A 126 1.84 -20.99 8.89
CA VAL A 126 0.71 -21.87 9.21
C VAL A 126 0.46 -22.04 10.71
N ASP A 127 1.45 -21.74 11.54
CA ASP A 127 1.42 -22.00 12.98
C ASP A 127 0.37 -21.17 13.73
N ASN A 128 -0.12 -20.09 13.13
CA ASN A 128 -1.08 -19.17 13.72
C ASN A 128 -2.49 -19.24 13.11
N ILE A 129 -2.75 -20.21 12.23
CA ILE A 129 -4.08 -20.34 11.62
C ILE A 129 -4.92 -21.31 12.43
N MET A 130 -5.99 -20.79 12.99
CA MET A 130 -6.97 -21.52 13.78
C MET A 130 -8.35 -21.36 13.15
N LEU A 131 -9.05 -22.45 12.99
CA LEU A 131 -10.44 -22.47 12.57
C LEU A 131 -11.32 -22.62 13.81
N THR A 132 -12.46 -21.96 13.79
CA THR A 132 -13.47 -22.10 14.85
C THR A 132 -14.80 -22.40 14.18
N ASP A 133 -15.46 -23.48 14.59
CA ASP A 133 -16.80 -23.82 14.11
C ASP A 133 -17.89 -23.03 14.86
N GLU A 134 -19.15 -23.21 14.46
CA GLU A 134 -20.31 -22.58 15.11
C GLU A 134 -20.47 -22.97 16.59
N SER A 135 -19.96 -24.14 16.98
CA SER A 135 -19.96 -24.59 18.38
C SER A 135 -18.81 -24.02 19.19
N LYS A 136 -18.01 -23.13 18.61
CA LYS A 136 -16.77 -22.56 19.18
C LYS A 136 -15.66 -23.58 19.43
N LYS A 137 -15.73 -24.75 18.83
CA LYS A 137 -14.63 -25.71 18.83
C LYS A 137 -13.51 -25.24 17.93
N GLN A 138 -12.28 -25.29 18.41
CA GLN A 138 -11.09 -24.86 17.71
C GLN A 138 -10.41 -26.04 17.01
N PHE A 139 -9.94 -25.79 15.80
CA PHE A 139 -9.23 -26.76 14.96
C PHE A 139 -7.94 -26.12 14.45
N TYR A 140 -6.89 -26.89 14.39
CA TYR A 140 -5.62 -26.50 13.83
C TYR A 140 -5.43 -27.24 12.50
N PRO A 141 -5.67 -26.59 11.36
CA PRO A 141 -5.59 -27.26 10.07
C PRO A 141 -4.15 -27.45 9.61
N SER A 142 -3.92 -28.52 8.85
CA SER A 142 -2.75 -28.59 7.97
C SER A 142 -3.01 -27.78 6.71
N ILE A 143 -2.06 -26.93 6.33
CA ILE A 143 -2.23 -25.99 5.21
C ILE A 143 -1.15 -26.23 4.16
N PHE A 144 -1.57 -26.35 2.91
CA PHE A 144 -0.69 -26.58 1.77
C PHE A 144 -0.95 -25.54 0.69
N ARG A 145 0.11 -24.90 0.23
CA ARG A 145 -0.02 -23.98 -0.91
C ARG A 145 -0.39 -24.74 -2.17
N ASP A 146 -1.27 -24.15 -2.97
CA ASP A 146 -1.51 -24.63 -4.33
C ASP A 146 -0.30 -24.25 -5.20
N MET A 147 0.27 -25.23 -5.89
CA MET A 147 1.40 -25.02 -6.78
C MET A 147 1.02 -24.38 -8.12
N GLN A 148 -0.26 -24.49 -8.51
CA GLN A 148 -0.78 -23.97 -9.77
C GLN A 148 -1.42 -22.60 -9.58
N ASP A 149 -2.09 -22.37 -8.46
CA ASP A 149 -2.73 -21.11 -8.13
C ASP A 149 -2.21 -20.58 -6.79
N LYS A 150 -1.24 -19.70 -6.86
CA LYS A 150 -0.60 -19.12 -5.67
C LYS A 150 -1.51 -18.20 -4.85
N THR A 151 -2.73 -17.91 -5.33
CA THR A 151 -3.69 -17.09 -4.58
C THR A 151 -4.55 -17.91 -3.64
N ARG A 152 -4.35 -19.22 -3.56
CA ARG A 152 -5.11 -20.10 -2.67
C ARG A 152 -4.25 -21.13 -1.96
N ALA A 153 -4.78 -21.67 -0.88
CA ALA A 153 -4.17 -22.77 -0.13
C ALA A 153 -5.22 -23.81 0.26
N LEU A 154 -4.79 -25.07 0.24
CA LEU A 154 -5.59 -26.20 0.69
C LEU A 154 -5.54 -26.28 2.21
N LEU A 155 -6.70 -26.40 2.83
CA LEU A 155 -6.90 -26.68 4.26
C LEU A 155 -7.34 -28.11 4.45
N ILE A 156 -6.71 -28.83 5.37
CA ILE A 156 -7.10 -30.17 5.80
C ILE A 156 -7.25 -30.18 7.33
N VAL A 157 -8.37 -30.68 7.82
CA VAL A 157 -8.62 -30.90 9.24
C VAL A 157 -8.75 -32.39 9.53
N GLU A 158 -8.24 -32.82 10.66
CA GLU A 158 -8.32 -34.23 11.08
C GLU A 158 -9.74 -34.62 11.48
N ASP A 159 -10.42 -33.74 12.21
CA ASP A 159 -11.80 -33.93 12.66
C ASP A 159 -12.81 -33.43 11.62
N THR A 160 -13.97 -34.06 11.61
CA THR A 160 -15.10 -33.59 10.80
C THR A 160 -15.67 -32.30 11.39
N LEU A 161 -15.73 -31.22 10.60
CA LEU A 161 -16.41 -30.00 11.01
C LEU A 161 -17.94 -30.26 11.02
N SER A 162 -18.61 -29.74 12.04
CA SER A 162 -20.08 -29.70 12.03
C SER A 162 -20.54 -28.85 10.84
N LYS A 163 -21.51 -29.36 10.04
CA LYS A 163 -22.04 -28.60 8.91
C LYS A 163 -22.71 -27.33 9.40
N GLY A 164 -22.01 -26.21 9.31
CA GLY A 164 -22.62 -24.91 9.32
C GLY A 164 -23.41 -24.70 8.02
N LYS A 165 -24.57 -24.10 8.11
CA LYS A 165 -25.25 -23.60 6.92
C LYS A 165 -24.39 -22.46 6.34
N ALA A 166 -24.01 -22.58 5.06
CA ALA A 166 -23.42 -21.49 4.29
C ALA A 166 -24.38 -20.32 4.18
#